data_0280eb3ddfbad558180b0f8d4e5c1c15
#
_entry.id   0280eb3ddfbad558180b0f8d4e5c1c15
#
_cell.length_a   1.000
_cell.length_b   1.000
_cell.length_c   1.000
_cell.angle_alpha   90.00
_cell.angle_beta   90.00
_cell.angle_gamma   90.00
#
_symmetry.space_group_name_H-M   'P 1'
#
loop_
_entity.id
_entity.type
_entity.pdbx_description
1 polymer ?
#
loop_
_entity_poly.entity_id
_entity_poly.type
_entity_poly.pdbx_seq_one_letter_code
_entity_poly.pdbx_strand_id
1 'polypeptide(L)'
;AYTISQLFKNQEHISLSDEFRGLARDLKHPEEFPIQKMDIKAQLRDYQKKGVQWLRTLHHYGFGGILADDMGLGKTLQSIAFISSQIKKNSRILILAPSGLIYNWADEFKKFAPDLDLVVVHGLKPNRESLLAETHQIYVTSYATFRQDSDIYKQMYFDLLFFDEAQV
;
A
#
# COMPACT_ATOMS: atom_id res chain seq x y z
N ALA A 1 17.89 0.58 -6.19
CA ALA A 1 18.84 0.46 -5.09
C ALA A 1 20.25 0.10 -5.57
N TYR A 2 20.40 -0.81 -6.52
CA TYR A 2 21.72 -1.24 -7.05
C TYR A 2 22.50 -0.10 -7.70
N THR A 3 21.82 0.79 -8.41
CA THR A 3 22.42 1.91 -9.16
C THR A 3 23.02 2.98 -8.23
N ILE A 4 22.36 3.31 -7.13
CA ILE A 4 22.80 4.34 -6.18
C ILE A 4 24.06 3.90 -5.44
N SER A 5 24.13 2.65 -4.99
CA SER A 5 25.33 2.14 -4.29
C SER A 5 26.54 2.00 -5.23
N GLN A 6 26.34 1.85 -6.54
CA GLN A 6 27.43 1.83 -7.53
C GLN A 6 27.93 3.24 -7.87
N LEU A 7 27.05 4.24 -7.96
CA LEU A 7 27.44 5.63 -8.20
C LEU A 7 28.39 6.18 -7.12
N PHE A 8 28.28 5.69 -5.90
CA PHE A 8 29.11 6.15 -4.78
C PHE A 8 30.34 5.28 -4.48
N LYS A 9 30.50 4.12 -5.12
CA LYS A 9 31.67 3.24 -4.91
C LYS A 9 33.02 3.83 -5.38
N ASN A 10 32.99 4.82 -6.27
CA ASN A 10 34.18 5.38 -6.91
C ASN A 10 34.51 6.83 -6.51
N GLN A 11 33.85 7.37 -5.48
CA GLN A 11 34.14 8.76 -5.04
C GLN A 11 34.68 8.74 -3.62
N GLU A 12 35.99 8.90 -3.47
CA GLU A 12 36.74 8.87 -2.21
C GLU A 12 36.44 10.03 -1.23
N HIS A 13 35.55 10.97 -1.59
CA HIS A 13 35.31 12.19 -0.82
C HIS A 13 33.86 12.41 -0.37
N ILE A 14 32.95 11.43 -0.52
CA ILE A 14 31.57 11.56 -0.05
C ILE A 14 31.39 10.85 1.28
N SER A 15 31.24 11.61 2.37
CA SER A 15 30.77 11.04 3.62
C SER A 15 29.24 10.95 3.61
N LEU A 16 28.72 9.73 3.56
CA LEU A 16 27.29 9.48 3.67
C LEU A 16 26.83 9.69 5.12
N SER A 17 25.70 10.37 5.32
CA SER A 17 25.10 10.47 6.65
C SER A 17 24.72 9.09 7.18
N ASP A 18 24.64 8.96 8.52
CA ASP A 18 24.24 7.70 9.16
C ASP A 18 22.80 7.30 8.79
N GLU A 19 21.92 8.27 8.56
CA GLU A 19 20.56 8.05 8.03
C GLU A 19 20.58 7.41 6.66
N PHE A 20 21.43 7.89 5.74
CA PHE A 20 21.54 7.31 4.41
C PHE A 20 22.17 5.92 4.43
N ARG A 21 23.12 5.67 5.32
CA ARG A 21 23.69 4.33 5.54
C ARG A 21 22.64 3.36 6.08
N GLY A 22 21.81 3.82 7.04
CA GLY A 22 20.66 3.08 7.56
C GLY A 22 19.68 2.71 6.47
N LEU A 23 19.23 3.68 5.68
CA LEU A 23 18.36 3.48 4.53
C LEU A 23 18.94 2.46 3.54
N ALA A 24 20.20 2.61 3.15
CA ALA A 24 20.84 1.71 2.18
C ALA A 24 20.95 0.27 2.70
N ARG A 25 21.19 0.08 4.00
CA ARG A 25 21.20 -1.23 4.66
C ARG A 25 19.80 -1.84 4.66
N ASP A 26 18.81 -1.11 5.17
CA ASP A 26 17.44 -1.61 5.35
C ASP A 26 16.74 -1.90 4.02
N LEU A 27 17.09 -1.16 2.94
CA LEU A 27 16.62 -1.48 1.58
C LEU A 27 17.30 -2.71 0.99
N LYS A 28 18.53 -3.02 1.39
CA LYS A 28 19.24 -4.24 0.97
C LYS A 28 18.78 -5.48 1.74
N HIS A 29 18.43 -5.30 3.00
CA HIS A 29 18.07 -6.34 3.94
C HIS A 29 16.70 -6.06 4.58
N PRO A 30 15.62 -5.96 3.78
CA PRO A 30 14.28 -5.66 4.29
C PRO A 30 13.79 -6.72 5.30
N GLU A 31 14.36 -7.93 5.27
CA GLU A 31 14.09 -9.00 6.22
C GLU A 31 14.57 -8.70 7.65
N GLU A 32 15.52 -7.80 7.81
CA GLU A 32 16.01 -7.35 9.13
C GLU A 32 15.13 -6.21 9.71
N PHE A 33 14.26 -5.61 8.88
CA PHE A 33 13.39 -4.54 9.35
C PHE A 33 12.33 -5.11 10.31
N PRO A 34 12.07 -4.47 11.47
CA PRO A 34 11.19 -5.01 12.50
C PRO A 34 9.80 -5.36 11.97
N ILE A 35 9.36 -6.59 12.21
CA ILE A 35 7.99 -7.02 11.89
C ILE A 35 7.07 -6.50 13.01
N GLN A 36 6.13 -5.63 12.66
CA GLN A 36 5.01 -5.33 13.57
C GLN A 36 3.94 -6.42 13.44
N LYS A 37 3.17 -6.59 14.50
CA LYS A 37 2.03 -7.51 14.49
C LYS A 37 1.08 -7.09 13.33
N MET A 38 0.78 -8.03 12.48
CA MET A 38 -0.23 -7.91 11.43
C MET A 38 -1.49 -8.62 11.93
N ASP A 39 -2.59 -7.91 11.99
CA ASP A 39 -3.87 -8.49 12.41
C ASP A 39 -4.62 -8.98 11.18
N ILE A 40 -4.20 -10.14 10.67
CA ILE A 40 -4.79 -10.79 9.50
C ILE A 40 -5.11 -12.25 9.77
N LYS A 41 -6.20 -12.73 9.18
CA LYS A 41 -6.64 -14.13 9.25
C LYS A 41 -6.00 -14.96 8.13
N ALA A 42 -4.66 -14.88 7.99
CA ALA A 42 -3.91 -15.66 7.03
C ALA A 42 -2.50 -15.93 7.51
N GLN A 43 -1.92 -17.05 7.06
CA GLN A 43 -0.51 -17.34 7.25
C GLN A 43 0.23 -16.97 5.97
N LEU A 44 1.08 -15.95 6.05
CA LEU A 44 1.92 -15.54 4.91
C LEU A 44 3.03 -16.55 4.67
N ARG A 45 3.29 -16.84 3.40
CA ARG A 45 4.50 -17.58 2.97
C ARG A 45 5.73 -16.68 3.15
N ASP A 46 6.92 -17.26 3.19
CA ASP A 46 8.14 -16.52 3.50
C ASP A 46 8.44 -15.40 2.48
N TYR A 47 8.19 -15.63 1.19
CA TYR A 47 8.34 -14.59 0.18
C TYR A 47 7.32 -13.45 0.36
N GLN A 48 6.09 -13.75 0.79
CA GLN A 48 5.06 -12.73 1.09
C GLN A 48 5.45 -11.90 2.31
N LYS A 49 6.01 -12.53 3.35
CA LYS A 49 6.55 -11.81 4.51
C LYS A 49 7.65 -10.83 4.08
N LYS A 50 8.58 -11.28 3.21
CA LYS A 50 9.63 -10.41 2.65
C LYS A 50 9.06 -9.25 1.87
N GLY A 51 8.03 -9.47 1.05
CA GLY A 51 7.33 -8.40 0.32
C GLY A 51 6.69 -7.37 1.25
N VAL A 52 6.02 -7.83 2.30
CA VAL A 52 5.43 -6.94 3.32
C VAL A 52 6.53 -6.16 4.07
N GLN A 53 7.63 -6.79 4.45
CA GLN A 53 8.76 -6.12 5.10
C GLN A 53 9.37 -5.05 4.20
N TRP A 54 9.53 -5.36 2.92
CA TRP A 54 10.02 -4.41 1.92
C TRP A 54 9.10 -3.20 1.77
N LEU A 55 7.78 -3.39 1.66
CA LEU A 55 6.80 -2.29 1.62
C LEU A 55 6.88 -1.43 2.89
N ARG A 56 7.06 -2.05 4.04
CA ARG A 56 7.20 -1.36 5.32
C ARG A 56 8.49 -0.55 5.42
N THR A 57 9.59 -1.09 4.92
CA THR A 57 10.87 -0.37 4.84
C THR A 57 10.71 0.87 3.97
N LEU A 58 10.11 0.74 2.79
CA LEU A 58 9.85 1.88 1.92
C LEU A 58 8.98 2.94 2.61
N HIS A 59 7.88 2.52 3.22
CA HIS A 59 6.96 3.42 3.92
C HIS A 59 7.64 4.15 5.08
N HIS A 60 8.48 3.46 5.86
CA HIS A 60 9.24 4.05 6.96
C HIS A 60 10.12 5.23 6.51
N TYR A 61 10.73 5.09 5.35
CA TYR A 61 11.58 6.13 4.76
C TYR A 61 10.83 7.12 3.84
N GLY A 62 9.50 7.07 3.80
CA GLY A 62 8.68 7.97 3.00
C GLY A 62 8.72 7.69 1.49
N PHE A 63 9.12 6.49 1.08
CA PHE A 63 9.13 6.07 -0.31
C PHE A 63 7.86 5.31 -0.70
N GLY A 64 7.43 5.47 -1.95
CA GLY A 64 6.52 4.54 -2.62
C GLY A 64 7.27 3.33 -3.19
N GLY A 65 6.52 2.30 -3.60
CA GLY A 65 7.08 1.10 -4.22
C GLY A 65 6.13 0.43 -5.19
N ILE A 66 6.68 -0.42 -6.05
CA ILE A 66 5.93 -1.23 -7.02
C ILE A 66 6.12 -2.69 -6.66
N LEU A 67 5.03 -3.37 -6.29
CA LEU A 67 5.02 -4.81 -6.05
C LEU A 67 4.73 -5.53 -7.38
N ALA A 68 5.79 -5.86 -8.11
CA ALA A 68 5.75 -6.44 -9.46
C ALA A 68 5.91 -7.97 -9.49
N ASP A 69 5.38 -8.66 -8.48
CA ASP A 69 5.36 -10.12 -8.45
C ASP A 69 4.49 -10.69 -9.58
N ASP A 70 4.75 -11.93 -9.99
CA ASP A 70 3.94 -12.64 -10.96
C ASP A 70 2.47 -12.79 -10.51
N MET A 71 1.58 -13.02 -11.46
CA MET A 71 0.16 -13.26 -11.17
C MET A 71 0.01 -14.51 -10.27
N GLY A 72 -0.91 -14.44 -9.31
CA GLY A 72 -1.18 -15.57 -8.39
C GLY A 72 -0.27 -15.66 -7.17
N LEU A 73 0.77 -14.84 -7.03
CA LEU A 73 1.65 -14.82 -5.85
C LEU A 73 1.07 -14.08 -4.65
N GLY A 74 -0.19 -13.66 -4.72
CA GLY A 74 -0.90 -13.05 -3.60
C GLY A 74 -0.46 -11.61 -3.29
N LYS A 75 -0.27 -10.79 -4.32
CA LYS A 75 -0.01 -9.35 -4.17
C LYS A 75 -1.06 -8.65 -3.32
N THR A 76 -2.35 -8.96 -3.54
CA THR A 76 -3.47 -8.43 -2.75
C THR A 76 -3.34 -8.77 -1.27
N LEU A 77 -3.01 -10.03 -0.95
CA LEU A 77 -2.79 -10.47 0.44
C LEU A 77 -1.60 -9.76 1.08
N GLN A 78 -0.49 -9.56 0.35
CA GLN A 78 0.66 -8.81 0.83
C GLN A 78 0.30 -7.34 1.11
N SER A 79 -0.49 -6.72 0.22
CA SER A 79 -0.99 -5.35 0.39
C SER A 79 -1.91 -5.23 1.60
N ILE A 80 -2.85 -6.17 1.79
CA ILE A 80 -3.74 -6.22 2.96
C ILE A 80 -2.95 -6.39 4.25
N ALA A 81 -1.96 -7.28 4.26
CA ALA A 81 -1.10 -7.50 5.41
C ALA A 81 -0.27 -6.24 5.75
N PHE A 82 0.25 -5.56 4.73
CA PHE A 82 0.94 -4.29 4.91
C PHE A 82 0.00 -3.22 5.48
N ILE A 83 -1.18 -3.03 4.88
CA ILE A 83 -2.21 -2.08 5.35
C ILE A 83 -2.56 -2.37 6.81
N SER A 84 -2.89 -3.62 7.14
CA SER A 84 -3.23 -4.04 8.51
C SER A 84 -2.12 -3.71 9.52
N SER A 85 -0.85 -3.74 9.09
CA SER A 85 0.28 -3.40 9.94
C SER A 85 0.51 -1.90 10.14
N GLN A 86 -0.05 -1.05 9.28
CA GLN A 86 0.16 0.41 9.32
C GLN A 86 -1.08 1.18 9.79
N ILE A 87 -2.27 0.59 9.66
CA ILE A 87 -3.53 1.28 9.89
C ILE A 87 -3.70 1.67 11.37
N LYS A 88 -4.14 2.89 11.60
CA LYS A 88 -4.51 3.44 12.92
C LYS A 88 -5.99 3.79 12.88
N LYS A 89 -6.58 4.09 14.05
CA LYS A 89 -8.01 4.39 14.19
C LYS A 89 -8.53 5.46 13.21
N ASN A 90 -7.71 6.47 12.92
CA ASN A 90 -8.09 7.59 12.05
C ASN A 90 -7.37 7.56 10.69
N SER A 91 -6.73 6.46 10.32
CA SER A 91 -6.09 6.33 9.01
C SER A 91 -7.13 6.30 7.90
N ARG A 92 -6.78 6.90 6.76
CA ARG A 92 -7.54 6.84 5.52
C ARG A 92 -6.66 6.31 4.40
N ILE A 93 -7.12 5.26 3.76
CA ILE A 93 -6.41 4.56 2.69
C ILE A 93 -7.30 4.53 1.46
N LEU A 94 -6.76 4.89 0.31
CA LEU A 94 -7.45 4.81 -0.97
C LEU A 94 -6.83 3.73 -1.84
N ILE A 95 -7.67 2.83 -2.36
CA ILE A 95 -7.30 1.78 -3.29
C ILE A 95 -8.00 2.04 -4.61
N LEU A 96 -7.22 2.25 -5.67
CA LEU A 96 -7.69 2.38 -7.04
C LEU A 96 -7.42 1.07 -7.78
N ALA A 97 -8.48 0.48 -8.36
CA ALA A 97 -8.40 -0.77 -9.09
C ALA A 97 -9.22 -0.70 -10.39
N PRO A 98 -9.00 -1.61 -11.35
CA PRO A 98 -9.93 -1.80 -12.45
C PRO A 98 -11.35 -2.09 -11.95
N SER A 99 -12.37 -1.61 -12.66
CA SER A 99 -13.78 -1.71 -12.23
C SER A 99 -14.23 -3.14 -11.91
N GLY A 100 -13.68 -4.13 -12.61
CA GLY A 100 -13.98 -5.54 -12.36
C GLY A 100 -13.33 -6.12 -11.08
N LEU A 101 -12.39 -5.40 -10.46
CA LEU A 101 -11.63 -5.90 -9.31
C LEU A 101 -11.98 -5.20 -7.98
N ILE A 102 -12.77 -4.13 -8.00
CA ILE A 102 -13.09 -3.36 -6.77
C ILE A 102 -13.79 -4.22 -5.70
N TYR A 103 -14.68 -5.12 -6.12
CA TYR A 103 -15.36 -6.03 -5.19
C TYR A 103 -14.47 -7.18 -4.74
N ASN A 104 -13.53 -7.62 -5.58
CA ASN A 104 -12.53 -8.63 -5.19
C ASN A 104 -11.67 -8.11 -4.01
N TRP A 105 -11.30 -6.82 -4.03
CA TRP A 105 -10.62 -6.19 -2.89
C TRP A 105 -11.46 -6.24 -1.62
N ALA A 106 -12.76 -5.91 -1.69
CA ALA A 106 -13.66 -5.97 -0.55
C ALA A 106 -13.79 -7.40 0.01
N ASP A 107 -13.93 -8.40 -0.87
CA ASP A 107 -14.03 -9.81 -0.48
C ASP A 107 -12.72 -10.31 0.16
N GLU A 108 -11.56 -9.92 -0.37
CA GLU A 108 -10.25 -10.25 0.20
C GLU A 108 -10.06 -9.61 1.58
N PHE A 109 -10.44 -8.34 1.77
CA PHE A 109 -10.44 -7.69 3.09
C PHE A 109 -11.37 -8.40 4.07
N LYS A 110 -12.61 -8.69 3.66
CA LYS A 110 -13.57 -9.43 4.49
C LYS A 110 -13.03 -10.79 4.94
N LYS A 111 -12.26 -11.44 4.07
CA LYS A 111 -11.65 -12.75 4.36
C LYS A 111 -10.44 -12.64 5.28
N PHE A 112 -9.54 -11.70 5.05
CA PHE A 112 -8.25 -11.66 5.70
C PHE A 112 -8.12 -10.61 6.82
N ALA A 113 -8.86 -9.50 6.74
CA ALA A 113 -8.84 -8.41 7.72
C ALA A 113 -10.26 -7.86 7.97
N PRO A 114 -11.21 -8.70 8.46
CA PRO A 114 -12.62 -8.35 8.58
C PRO A 114 -12.91 -7.23 9.58
N ASP A 115 -11.98 -6.93 10.46
CA ASP A 115 -12.14 -5.89 11.49
C ASP A 115 -11.80 -4.48 10.96
N LEU A 116 -11.30 -4.38 9.73
CA LEU A 116 -11.03 -3.10 9.07
C LEU A 116 -12.29 -2.55 8.39
N ASP A 117 -12.58 -1.29 8.63
CA ASP A 117 -13.73 -0.60 8.06
C ASP A 117 -13.44 -0.19 6.61
N LEU A 118 -14.13 -0.84 5.66
CA LEU A 118 -13.94 -0.67 4.23
C LEU A 118 -15.26 -0.33 3.53
N VAL A 119 -15.19 0.64 2.63
CA VAL A 119 -16.28 1.00 1.73
C VAL A 119 -15.87 0.89 0.26
N VAL A 120 -16.77 0.33 -0.57
CA VAL A 120 -16.62 0.33 -2.03
C VAL A 120 -17.40 1.52 -2.59
N VAL A 121 -16.68 2.51 -3.12
CA VAL A 121 -17.26 3.71 -3.72
C VAL A 121 -17.55 3.43 -5.20
N HIS A 122 -18.81 3.08 -5.48
CA HIS A 122 -19.28 2.70 -6.83
C HIS A 122 -20.77 3.00 -6.99
N GLY A 123 -21.27 3.00 -8.23
CA GLY A 123 -22.67 3.19 -8.56
C GLY A 123 -23.02 4.63 -8.96
N LEU A 124 -24.25 5.07 -8.69
CA LEU A 124 -24.75 6.40 -9.06
C LEU A 124 -24.06 7.50 -8.24
N LYS A 125 -23.87 8.66 -8.86
CA LYS A 125 -23.18 9.80 -8.25
C LYS A 125 -23.70 10.17 -6.86
N PRO A 126 -25.04 10.32 -6.61
CA PRO A 126 -25.53 10.66 -5.27
C PRO A 126 -25.12 9.64 -4.18
N ASN A 127 -25.13 8.34 -4.54
CA ASN A 127 -24.72 7.30 -3.61
C ASN A 127 -23.22 7.39 -3.28
N ARG A 128 -22.38 7.66 -4.30
CA ARG A 128 -20.94 7.82 -4.10
C ARG A 128 -20.60 9.03 -3.25
N GLU A 129 -21.31 10.15 -3.47
CA GLU A 129 -21.16 11.36 -2.64
C GLU A 129 -21.52 11.10 -1.18
N SER A 130 -22.60 10.34 -0.92
CA SER A 130 -22.96 9.92 0.43
C SER A 130 -21.85 9.07 1.08
N LEU A 131 -21.37 8.05 0.36
CA LEU A 131 -20.29 7.17 0.87
C LEU A 131 -18.99 7.93 1.14
N LEU A 132 -18.65 8.93 0.32
CA LEU A 132 -17.46 9.76 0.49
C LEU A 132 -17.61 10.79 1.63
N ALA A 133 -18.84 11.16 1.99
CA ALA A 133 -19.13 12.02 3.13
C ALA A 133 -19.00 11.28 4.48
N GLU A 134 -19.11 9.97 4.47
CA GLU A 134 -18.91 9.12 5.64
C GLU A 134 -17.42 8.89 5.93
N THR A 135 -17.08 8.60 7.18
CA THR A 135 -15.69 8.35 7.56
C THR A 135 -15.40 6.86 7.61
N HIS A 136 -14.61 6.37 6.68
CA HIS A 136 -14.13 4.99 6.63
C HIS A 136 -12.60 4.96 6.69
N GLN A 137 -12.04 3.81 7.06
CA GLN A 137 -10.59 3.61 7.06
C GLN A 137 -10.06 3.28 5.64
N ILE A 138 -10.84 2.55 4.84
CA ILE A 138 -10.42 2.09 3.52
C ILE A 138 -11.52 2.41 2.50
N TYR A 139 -11.13 3.11 1.46
CA TYR A 139 -11.97 3.42 0.30
C TYR A 139 -11.44 2.65 -0.90
N VAL A 140 -12.28 1.84 -1.52
CA VAL A 140 -11.96 1.13 -2.76
C VAL A 140 -12.82 1.68 -3.88
N THR A 141 -12.21 2.10 -4.98
CA THR A 141 -12.93 2.62 -6.14
C THR A 141 -12.20 2.31 -7.44
N SER A 142 -12.88 2.50 -8.57
CA SER A 142 -12.26 2.33 -9.88
C SER A 142 -11.56 3.62 -10.34
N TYR A 143 -10.55 3.45 -11.23
CA TYR A 143 -9.88 4.58 -11.88
C TYR A 143 -10.86 5.52 -12.60
N ALA A 144 -11.91 4.96 -13.24
CA ALA A 144 -12.92 5.75 -13.94
C ALA A 144 -13.78 6.56 -12.95
N THR A 145 -14.23 5.92 -11.86
CA THR A 145 -15.02 6.57 -10.80
C THR A 145 -14.21 7.65 -10.10
N PHE A 146 -12.96 7.35 -9.74
CA PHE A 146 -12.05 8.32 -9.12
C PHE A 146 -11.88 9.58 -9.98
N ARG A 147 -11.71 9.44 -11.30
CA ARG A 147 -11.62 10.58 -12.21
C ARG A 147 -12.92 11.42 -12.26
N GLN A 148 -14.07 10.76 -12.23
CA GLN A 148 -15.36 11.45 -12.22
C GLN A 148 -15.59 12.29 -10.97
N ASP A 149 -15.14 11.79 -9.82
CA ASP A 149 -15.34 12.40 -8.51
C ASP A 149 -14.07 13.11 -7.99
N SER A 150 -13.13 13.42 -8.89
CA SER A 150 -11.80 13.95 -8.55
C SER A 150 -11.84 15.20 -7.66
N ASP A 151 -12.85 16.06 -7.81
CA ASP A 151 -12.96 17.27 -7.01
C ASP A 151 -13.31 16.99 -5.55
N ILE A 152 -14.00 15.90 -5.26
CA ILE A 152 -14.25 15.44 -3.89
C ILE A 152 -12.97 14.87 -3.31
N TYR A 153 -12.30 13.96 -4.05
CA TYR A 153 -11.07 13.33 -3.59
C TYR A 153 -9.93 14.32 -3.33
N LYS A 154 -9.84 15.43 -4.10
CA LYS A 154 -8.85 16.52 -3.86
C LYS A 154 -9.01 17.21 -2.50
N GLN A 155 -10.20 17.16 -1.90
CA GLN A 155 -10.48 17.73 -0.59
C GLN A 155 -10.25 16.74 0.54
N MET A 156 -9.99 15.47 0.23
CA MET A 156 -9.72 14.41 1.20
C MET A 156 -8.22 14.21 1.39
N TYR A 157 -7.82 13.86 2.59
CA TYR A 157 -6.46 13.42 2.89
C TYR A 157 -6.42 11.90 3.03
N PHE A 158 -5.41 11.27 2.44
CA PHE A 158 -5.15 9.84 2.55
C PHE A 158 -3.71 9.60 3.00
N ASP A 159 -3.53 8.72 3.98
CA ASP A 159 -2.21 8.32 4.50
C ASP A 159 -1.48 7.40 3.50
N LEU A 160 -2.24 6.57 2.79
CA LEU A 160 -1.73 5.61 1.80
C LEU A 160 -2.61 5.57 0.55
N LEU A 161 -1.94 5.46 -0.60
CA LEU A 161 -2.58 5.26 -1.90
C LEU A 161 -2.08 3.96 -2.51
N PHE A 162 -3.01 3.11 -2.96
CA PHE A 162 -2.72 1.88 -3.70
C PHE A 162 -3.28 1.96 -5.11
N PHE A 163 -2.47 1.56 -6.07
CA PHE A 163 -2.84 1.48 -7.48
C PHE A 163 -2.68 0.03 -7.92
N ASP A 164 -3.80 -0.66 -8.10
CA ASP A 164 -3.82 -2.03 -8.59
C ASP A 164 -3.90 -2.06 -10.11
N GLU A 165 -3.14 -2.97 -10.74
CA GLU A 165 -3.02 -3.07 -12.20
C GLU A 165 -2.73 -1.69 -12.87
N ALA A 166 -1.77 -0.94 -12.32
CA ALA A 166 -1.47 0.43 -12.72
C ALA A 166 -0.87 0.57 -14.14
N GLN A 167 -0.57 -0.55 -14.80
CA GLN A 167 -0.09 -0.59 -16.19
C GLN A 167 -1.21 -0.45 -17.24
N VAL A 168 -2.48 -0.43 -16.84
CA VAL A 168 -3.65 -0.39 -17.73
C VAL A 168 -4.02 1.05 -18.11
#